data_004f6b55f394a8c6825e9f57e0e92651
#
_entry.id   004f6b55f394a8c6825e9f57e0e92651
#
_cell.length_a   1.000
_cell.length_b   1.000
_cell.length_c   1.000
_cell.angle_alpha   90.00
_cell.angle_beta   90.00
_cell.angle_gamma   90.00
#
_symmetry.space_group_name_H-M   'P 1'
#
loop_
_entity.id
_entity.type
_entity.pdbx_description
1 polymer ?
#
loop_
_entity_poly.entity_id
_entity_poly.type
_entity_poly.pdbx_seq_one_letter_code
_entity_poly.pdbx_strand_id
1 'polypeptide(L)'
;QVDVQLDFTPETLPDLVKGAQALIIRSATNVTAEVLDAGRDLVVVGRAGIGLDNVDTAAATERGVMVVNAPQSNVLSAAEHTMAMLLASARNIPQADAALKAGRWERSRWNGVELADKTLGIVGLGRIGKLVAQRALAFGMQLVAYDPFVAPDAARRVSVELVDLD
;
A
#
# COMPACT_ATOMS: atom_id res chain seq x y z
N GLN A 1 14.96 26.57 -5.22
CA GLN A 1 15.93 25.77 -4.45
C GLN A 1 15.21 24.61 -3.80
N VAL A 2 15.81 23.42 -3.77
CA VAL A 2 15.30 22.22 -3.09
C VAL A 2 16.27 21.92 -1.94
N ASP A 3 15.71 21.72 -0.75
CA ASP A 3 16.43 21.25 0.42
C ASP A 3 15.93 19.85 0.78
N VAL A 4 16.85 18.89 0.98
CA VAL A 4 16.54 17.49 1.27
C VAL A 4 16.96 17.19 2.71
N GLN A 5 15.98 16.92 3.55
CA GLN A 5 16.18 16.60 4.96
C GLN A 5 15.79 15.13 5.20
N LEU A 6 16.74 14.31 5.61
CA LEU A 6 16.55 12.88 5.85
C LEU A 6 16.62 12.53 7.34
N ASP A 7 17.39 13.30 8.11
CA ASP A 7 17.63 13.07 9.53
C ASP A 7 16.83 14.08 10.35
N PHE A 8 15.57 13.76 10.62
CA PHE A 8 14.69 14.58 11.46
C PHE A 8 13.80 13.70 12.34
N THR A 9 13.28 14.30 13.39
CA THR A 9 12.28 13.69 14.28
C THR A 9 10.95 14.44 14.16
N PRO A 10 9.83 13.87 14.64
CA PRO A 10 8.56 14.59 14.68
C PRO A 10 8.66 15.95 15.37
N GLU A 11 9.50 16.06 16.43
CA GLU A 11 9.69 17.29 17.21
C GLU A 11 10.49 18.35 16.47
N THR A 12 11.40 17.96 15.58
CA THR A 12 12.24 18.90 14.80
C THR A 12 11.62 19.29 13.46
N LEU A 13 10.65 18.53 12.97
CA LEU A 13 10.00 18.80 11.68
C LEU A 13 9.36 20.18 11.61
N PRO A 14 8.67 20.72 12.64
CA PRO A 14 8.13 22.06 12.63
C PRO A 14 9.17 23.17 12.39
N ASP A 15 10.40 22.98 12.86
CA ASP A 15 11.48 23.95 12.61
C ASP A 15 12.01 23.88 11.17
N LEU A 16 12.05 22.69 10.60
CA LEU A 16 12.55 22.46 9.23
C LEU A 16 11.63 23.00 8.14
N VAL A 17 10.32 23.08 8.41
CA VAL A 17 9.36 23.59 7.41
C VAL A 17 9.25 25.11 7.38
N LYS A 18 9.90 25.82 8.31
CA LYS A 18 9.88 27.30 8.33
C LYS A 18 10.51 27.88 7.07
N GLY A 19 9.80 28.78 6.39
CA GLY A 19 10.22 29.39 5.14
C GLY A 19 10.09 28.50 3.90
N ALA A 20 9.65 27.26 4.04
CA ALA A 20 9.36 26.40 2.91
C ALA A 20 8.02 26.74 2.27
N GLN A 21 7.98 26.84 0.94
CA GLN A 21 6.75 27.05 0.17
C GLN A 21 6.06 25.73 -0.21
N ALA A 22 6.83 24.65 -0.32
CA ALA A 22 6.36 23.32 -0.63
C ALA A 22 7.02 22.28 0.26
N LEU A 23 6.28 21.27 0.67
CA LEU A 23 6.78 20.14 1.43
C LEU A 23 6.46 18.86 0.66
N ILE A 24 7.48 18.04 0.38
CA ILE A 24 7.29 16.71 -0.24
C ILE A 24 7.64 15.66 0.79
N ILE A 25 6.69 14.78 1.06
CA ILE A 25 6.82 13.72 2.07
C ILE A 25 6.55 12.32 1.50
N ARG A 26 6.92 11.32 2.29
CA ARG A 26 6.53 9.92 2.13
C ARG A 26 5.74 9.45 3.36
N SER A 27 5.46 8.13 3.44
CA SER A 27 4.61 7.53 4.48
C SER A 27 5.14 7.65 5.92
N ALA A 28 6.45 7.81 6.09
CA ALA A 28 7.06 7.89 7.42
C ALA A 28 6.95 9.28 8.07
N THR A 29 6.57 10.30 7.32
CA THR A 29 6.49 11.69 7.80
C THR A 29 5.04 12.08 8.04
N ASN A 30 4.72 12.48 9.26
CA ASN A 30 3.39 12.98 9.60
C ASN A 30 3.35 14.51 9.52
N VAL A 31 2.41 15.05 8.75
CA VAL A 31 2.13 16.48 8.67
C VAL A 31 0.91 16.79 9.52
N THR A 32 1.18 17.17 10.76
CA THR A 32 0.15 17.54 11.76
C THR A 32 -0.24 19.02 11.64
N ALA A 33 -1.28 19.43 12.35
CA ALA A 33 -1.64 20.83 12.46
C ALA A 33 -0.48 21.71 12.95
N GLU A 34 0.34 21.20 13.88
CA GLU A 34 1.52 21.89 14.40
C GLU A 34 2.58 22.15 13.31
N VAL A 35 2.85 21.16 12.46
CA VAL A 35 3.77 21.30 11.30
C VAL A 35 3.23 22.37 10.35
N LEU A 36 1.94 22.36 10.07
CA LEU A 36 1.30 23.33 9.20
C LEU A 36 1.31 24.75 9.80
N ASP A 37 1.15 24.88 11.12
CA ASP A 37 1.24 26.17 11.83
C ASP A 37 2.66 26.76 11.79
N ALA A 38 3.67 25.91 11.85
CA ALA A 38 5.07 26.33 11.76
C ALA A 38 5.46 26.72 10.33
N GLY A 39 4.90 26.03 9.33
CA GLY A 39 5.15 26.26 7.90
C GLY A 39 4.26 27.36 7.30
N ARG A 40 4.36 28.60 7.79
CA ARG A 40 3.49 29.71 7.39
C ARG A 40 3.54 30.08 5.91
N ASP A 41 4.62 29.75 5.22
CA ASP A 41 4.82 30.03 3.80
C ASP A 41 4.43 28.83 2.92
N LEU A 42 4.00 27.71 3.52
CA LEU A 42 3.56 26.52 2.78
C LEU A 42 2.31 26.81 1.96
N VAL A 43 2.39 26.54 0.67
CA VAL A 43 1.26 26.59 -0.27
C VAL A 43 0.83 25.19 -0.70
N VAL A 44 1.73 24.19 -0.61
CA VAL A 44 1.43 22.82 -1.03
C VAL A 44 2.20 21.78 -0.21
N VAL A 45 1.51 20.70 0.13
CA VAL A 45 2.10 19.46 0.66
C VAL A 45 1.88 18.35 -0.36
N GLY A 46 2.96 17.80 -0.92
CA GLY A 46 2.96 16.68 -1.84
C GLY A 46 3.29 15.37 -1.11
N ARG A 47 2.36 14.40 -1.13
CA ARG A 47 2.64 13.06 -0.59
C ARG A 47 3.00 12.12 -1.74
N ALA A 48 4.26 11.66 -1.77
CA ALA A 48 4.74 10.67 -2.74
C ALA A 48 4.17 9.26 -2.41
N GLY A 49 2.90 9.05 -2.71
CA GLY A 49 2.14 7.82 -2.48
C GLY A 49 0.64 8.03 -2.63
N ILE A 50 -0.16 7.00 -2.31
CA ILE A 50 -1.61 6.99 -2.57
C ILE A 50 -2.41 7.57 -1.39
N GLY A 51 -2.18 7.07 -0.18
CA GLY A 51 -2.91 7.49 1.01
C GLY A 51 -2.56 8.92 1.45
N LEU A 52 -3.39 9.53 2.26
CA LEU A 52 -3.18 10.84 2.90
C LEU A 52 -3.34 10.76 4.42
N ASP A 53 -3.33 9.55 4.96
CA ASP A 53 -3.52 9.22 6.37
C ASP A 53 -2.48 9.86 7.30
N ASN A 54 -1.32 10.22 6.76
CA ASN A 54 -0.25 10.91 7.46
C ASN A 54 -0.23 12.44 7.23
N VAL A 55 -1.30 13.02 6.69
CA VAL A 55 -1.45 14.46 6.51
C VAL A 55 -2.80 14.90 7.11
N ASP A 56 -2.77 15.86 8.00
CA ASP A 56 -3.98 16.52 8.51
C ASP A 56 -4.58 17.41 7.41
N THR A 57 -5.41 16.80 6.57
CA THR A 57 -6.03 17.49 5.44
C THR A 57 -7.06 18.52 5.85
N ALA A 58 -7.67 18.37 7.01
CA ALA A 58 -8.60 19.38 7.56
C ALA A 58 -7.82 20.65 7.97
N ALA A 59 -6.77 20.47 8.76
CA ALA A 59 -5.90 21.56 9.16
C ALA A 59 -5.21 22.25 7.95
N ALA A 60 -4.84 21.50 6.92
CA ALA A 60 -4.29 22.06 5.69
C ALA A 60 -5.32 22.92 4.95
N THR A 61 -6.56 22.43 4.85
CA THR A 61 -7.66 23.17 4.21
C THR A 61 -7.95 24.48 4.91
N GLU A 62 -8.01 24.49 6.25
CA GLU A 62 -8.22 25.69 7.06
C GLU A 62 -7.14 26.76 6.83
N ARG A 63 -5.92 26.35 6.50
CA ARG A 63 -4.77 27.22 6.25
C ARG A 63 -4.55 27.56 4.76
N GLY A 64 -5.43 27.04 3.88
CA GLY A 64 -5.30 27.23 2.44
C GLY A 64 -4.12 26.51 1.81
N VAL A 65 -3.58 25.48 2.48
CA VAL A 65 -2.48 24.65 1.97
C VAL A 65 -3.04 23.52 1.13
N MET A 66 -2.64 23.44 -0.13
CA MET A 66 -3.05 22.37 -1.04
C MET A 66 -2.37 21.06 -0.64
N VAL A 67 -3.13 19.95 -0.60
CA VAL A 67 -2.57 18.62 -0.40
C VAL A 67 -2.75 17.81 -1.68
N VAL A 68 -1.63 17.31 -2.21
CA VAL A 68 -1.59 16.50 -3.45
C VAL A 68 -0.92 15.15 -3.18
N ASN A 69 -1.36 14.14 -3.92
CA ASN A 69 -0.81 12.78 -3.81
C ASN A 69 -0.48 12.19 -5.19
N ALA A 70 0.11 11.00 -5.20
CA ALA A 70 0.42 10.25 -6.41
C ALA A 70 -0.42 8.94 -6.46
N PRO A 71 -1.69 9.00 -6.91
CA PRO A 71 -2.68 7.95 -6.68
C PRO A 71 -2.46 6.66 -7.50
N GLN A 72 -1.47 6.63 -8.38
CA GLN A 72 -1.14 5.45 -9.20
C GLN A 72 0.29 4.95 -9.01
N SER A 73 1.10 5.61 -8.18
CA SER A 73 2.56 5.43 -8.16
C SER A 73 3.02 4.02 -7.78
N ASN A 74 2.27 3.31 -6.93
CA ASN A 74 2.67 2.00 -6.42
C ASN A 74 1.59 0.90 -6.61
N VAL A 75 0.55 1.15 -7.40
CA VAL A 75 -0.56 0.19 -7.58
C VAL A 75 -0.07 -1.13 -8.16
N LEU A 76 0.76 -1.07 -9.19
CA LEU A 76 1.31 -2.26 -9.84
C LEU A 76 2.28 -3.00 -8.93
N SER A 77 3.25 -2.29 -8.34
CA SER A 77 4.26 -2.91 -7.47
C SER A 77 3.63 -3.53 -6.21
N ALA A 78 2.60 -2.92 -5.64
CA ALA A 78 1.88 -3.50 -4.51
C ALA A 78 1.14 -4.80 -4.89
N ALA A 79 0.49 -4.82 -6.07
CA ALA A 79 -0.17 -6.03 -6.56
C ALA A 79 0.83 -7.16 -6.85
N GLU A 80 1.98 -6.86 -7.44
CA GLU A 80 3.04 -7.82 -7.70
C GLU A 80 3.66 -8.36 -6.41
N HIS A 81 3.93 -7.48 -5.45
CA HIS A 81 4.43 -7.89 -4.14
C HIS A 81 3.43 -8.79 -3.40
N THR A 82 2.13 -8.49 -3.48
CA THR A 82 1.07 -9.33 -2.91
C THR A 82 1.11 -10.75 -3.50
N MET A 83 1.23 -10.87 -4.82
CA MET A 83 1.33 -12.19 -5.48
C MET A 83 2.64 -12.91 -5.12
N ALA A 84 3.75 -12.18 -5.01
CA ALA A 84 5.02 -12.76 -4.58
C ALA A 84 4.94 -13.33 -3.16
N MET A 85 4.32 -12.59 -2.22
CA MET A 85 4.11 -13.04 -0.84
C MET A 85 3.15 -14.24 -0.77
N LEU A 86 2.07 -14.23 -1.55
CA LEU A 86 1.12 -15.34 -1.64
C LEU A 86 1.84 -16.62 -2.10
N LEU A 87 2.60 -16.56 -3.19
CA LEU A 87 3.36 -17.69 -3.71
C LEU A 87 4.46 -18.17 -2.76
N ALA A 88 5.19 -17.22 -2.14
CA ALA A 88 6.22 -17.55 -1.17
C ALA A 88 5.66 -18.25 0.06
N SER A 89 4.49 -17.83 0.53
CA SER A 89 3.77 -18.46 1.65
C SER A 89 3.25 -19.84 1.26
N ALA A 90 2.54 -19.96 0.12
CA ALA A 90 1.97 -21.22 -0.35
C ALA A 90 3.02 -22.32 -0.58
N ARG A 91 4.23 -21.96 -0.95
CA ARG A 91 5.32 -22.87 -1.29
C ARG A 91 6.44 -22.92 -0.25
N ASN A 92 6.28 -22.30 0.93
CA ASN A 92 7.27 -22.27 2.02
C ASN A 92 8.66 -21.79 1.59
N ILE A 93 8.73 -20.85 0.61
CA ILE A 93 10.00 -20.45 -0.03
C ILE A 93 11.01 -19.89 0.98
N PRO A 94 10.67 -18.95 1.89
CA PRO A 94 11.63 -18.39 2.83
C PRO A 94 12.23 -19.44 3.78
N GLN A 95 11.40 -20.35 4.25
CA GLN A 95 11.82 -21.41 5.18
C GLN A 95 12.75 -22.45 4.47
N ALA A 96 12.39 -22.82 3.25
CA ALA A 96 13.19 -23.74 2.44
C ALA A 96 14.55 -23.15 2.08
N ASP A 97 14.59 -21.87 1.69
CA ASP A 97 15.83 -21.14 1.40
C ASP A 97 16.74 -21.06 2.65
N ALA A 98 16.16 -20.68 3.79
CA ALA A 98 16.91 -20.61 5.04
C ALA A 98 17.47 -21.97 5.48
N ALA A 99 16.69 -23.03 5.33
CA ALA A 99 17.16 -24.39 5.62
C ALA A 99 18.32 -24.80 4.72
N LEU A 100 18.20 -24.54 3.42
CA LEU A 100 19.23 -24.87 2.44
C LEU A 100 20.53 -24.08 2.69
N LYS A 101 20.44 -22.80 2.93
CA LYS A 101 21.60 -21.94 3.30
C LYS A 101 22.30 -22.39 4.58
N ALA A 102 21.55 -23.00 5.50
CA ALA A 102 22.10 -23.59 6.72
C ALA A 102 22.61 -25.04 6.51
N GLY A 103 22.76 -25.51 5.26
CA GLY A 103 23.25 -26.83 4.92
C GLY A 103 22.26 -27.97 5.17
N ARG A 104 20.97 -27.70 5.38
CA ARG A 104 19.96 -28.72 5.63
C ARG A 104 19.13 -29.00 4.40
N TRP A 105 19.23 -30.24 3.91
CA TRP A 105 18.42 -30.74 2.80
C TRP A 105 17.17 -31.45 3.31
N GLU A 106 16.10 -30.65 3.55
CA GLU A 106 14.85 -31.10 4.20
C GLU A 106 13.68 -31.13 3.19
N ARG A 107 13.85 -31.75 2.02
CA ARG A 107 12.91 -31.71 0.89
C ARG A 107 11.45 -32.01 1.27
N SER A 108 11.21 -33.03 2.08
CA SER A 108 9.87 -33.45 2.46
C SER A 108 9.19 -32.54 3.48
N ARG A 109 9.97 -31.71 4.18
CA ARG A 109 9.45 -30.79 5.21
C ARG A 109 8.77 -29.55 4.60
N TRP A 110 9.20 -29.15 3.42
CA TRP A 110 8.78 -27.90 2.78
C TRP A 110 7.78 -28.14 1.66
N ASN A 111 6.91 -29.14 1.81
CA ASN A 111 5.80 -29.34 0.90
C ASN A 111 4.85 -28.14 1.02
N GLY A 112 4.55 -27.51 -0.12
CA GLY A 112 3.61 -26.42 -0.22
C GLY A 112 2.28 -26.89 -0.79
N VAL A 113 1.43 -25.92 -1.08
CA VAL A 113 0.15 -26.13 -1.77
C VAL A 113 0.16 -25.42 -3.11
N GLU A 114 -0.55 -25.99 -4.07
CA GLU A 114 -0.82 -25.32 -5.35
C GLU A 114 -1.96 -24.32 -5.17
N LEU A 115 -1.94 -23.23 -5.94
CA LEU A 115 -2.99 -22.23 -5.90
C LEU A 115 -4.21 -22.60 -6.75
N ALA A 116 -4.03 -23.44 -7.76
CA ALA A 116 -5.10 -23.90 -8.61
C ALA A 116 -6.26 -24.48 -7.79
N ASP A 117 -7.48 -24.13 -8.18
CA ASP A 117 -8.75 -24.54 -7.54
C ASP A 117 -8.92 -24.05 -6.09
N LYS A 118 -8.01 -23.22 -5.57
CA LYS A 118 -8.19 -22.58 -4.26
C LYS A 118 -8.98 -21.30 -4.39
N THR A 119 -9.70 -20.95 -3.33
CA THR A 119 -10.42 -19.67 -3.25
C THR A 119 -9.53 -18.62 -2.60
N LEU A 120 -9.39 -17.46 -3.27
CA LEU A 120 -8.76 -16.26 -2.71
C LEU A 120 -9.84 -15.27 -2.29
N GLY A 121 -9.88 -14.95 -1.00
CA GLY A 121 -10.68 -13.86 -0.47
C GLY A 121 -9.91 -12.53 -0.58
N ILE A 122 -10.56 -11.51 -1.12
CA ILE A 122 -9.98 -10.16 -1.30
C ILE A 122 -10.82 -9.17 -0.49
N VAL A 123 -10.22 -8.58 0.53
CA VAL A 123 -10.84 -7.49 1.30
C VAL A 123 -10.40 -6.16 0.68
N GLY A 124 -11.33 -5.51 -0.02
CA GLY A 124 -11.07 -4.30 -0.80
C GLY A 124 -10.78 -4.57 -2.29
N LEU A 125 -11.79 -4.42 -3.14
CA LEU A 125 -11.70 -4.61 -4.60
C LEU A 125 -11.42 -3.29 -5.34
N GLY A 126 -10.53 -2.48 -4.78
CA GLY A 126 -10.05 -1.24 -5.37
C GLY A 126 -9.03 -1.48 -6.50
N ARG A 127 -8.16 -0.50 -6.73
CA ARG A 127 -7.15 -0.56 -7.81
C ARG A 127 -6.19 -1.73 -7.64
N ILE A 128 -5.64 -1.94 -6.44
CA ILE A 128 -4.70 -3.03 -6.13
C ILE A 128 -5.43 -4.36 -6.14
N GLY A 129 -6.57 -4.47 -5.43
CA GLY A 129 -7.35 -5.71 -5.35
C GLY A 129 -7.76 -6.26 -6.72
N LYS A 130 -8.16 -5.40 -7.66
CA LYS A 130 -8.46 -5.79 -9.04
C LYS A 130 -7.25 -6.36 -9.78
N LEU A 131 -6.06 -5.77 -9.60
CA LEU A 131 -4.84 -6.29 -10.22
C LEU A 131 -4.39 -7.62 -9.59
N VAL A 132 -4.59 -7.80 -8.30
CA VAL A 132 -4.36 -9.09 -7.62
C VAL A 132 -5.34 -10.14 -8.14
N ALA A 133 -6.64 -9.80 -8.23
CA ALA A 133 -7.67 -10.67 -8.77
C ALA A 133 -7.34 -11.19 -10.17
N GLN A 134 -6.97 -10.30 -11.09
CA GLN A 134 -6.57 -10.67 -12.46
C GLN A 134 -5.40 -11.66 -12.49
N ARG A 135 -4.42 -11.49 -11.62
CA ARG A 135 -3.25 -12.37 -11.52
C ARG A 135 -3.62 -13.72 -10.91
N ALA A 136 -4.43 -13.71 -9.85
CA ALA A 136 -4.88 -14.93 -9.18
C ALA A 136 -5.76 -15.80 -10.10
N LEU A 137 -6.59 -15.20 -10.95
CA LEU A 137 -7.32 -15.94 -12.00
C LEU A 137 -6.38 -16.70 -12.93
N ALA A 138 -5.24 -16.09 -13.31
CA ALA A 138 -4.25 -16.77 -14.18
C ALA A 138 -3.59 -17.96 -13.48
N PHE A 139 -3.62 -18.04 -12.14
CA PHE A 139 -3.22 -19.21 -11.36
C PHE A 139 -4.35 -20.23 -11.16
N GLY A 140 -5.49 -20.06 -11.82
CA GLY A 140 -6.63 -20.97 -11.70
C GLY A 140 -7.37 -20.88 -10.37
N MET A 141 -7.27 -19.75 -9.66
CA MET A 141 -7.98 -19.55 -8.38
C MET A 141 -9.43 -19.12 -8.60
N GLN A 142 -10.30 -19.51 -7.66
CA GLN A 142 -11.63 -18.91 -7.51
C GLN A 142 -11.51 -17.64 -6.67
N LEU A 143 -12.33 -16.61 -6.98
CA LEU A 143 -12.18 -15.31 -6.35
C LEU A 143 -13.50 -14.89 -5.67
N VAL A 144 -13.40 -14.54 -4.40
CA VAL A 144 -14.45 -13.85 -3.67
C VAL A 144 -13.90 -12.53 -3.11
N ALA A 145 -14.73 -11.50 -3.00
CA ALA A 145 -14.28 -10.24 -2.42
C ALA A 145 -15.36 -9.59 -1.55
N TYR A 146 -14.91 -8.89 -0.53
CA TYR A 146 -15.71 -7.93 0.21
C TYR A 146 -15.25 -6.52 -0.13
N ASP A 147 -16.18 -5.68 -0.58
CA ASP A 147 -15.97 -4.25 -0.77
C ASP A 147 -17.32 -3.51 -0.72
N PRO A 148 -17.57 -2.65 0.28
CA PRO A 148 -18.85 -1.97 0.46
C PRO A 148 -19.15 -0.90 -0.60
N PHE A 149 -18.15 -0.53 -1.42
CA PHE A 149 -18.27 0.56 -2.40
C PHE A 149 -18.30 0.07 -3.85
N VAL A 150 -18.01 -1.22 -4.09
CA VAL A 150 -17.97 -1.78 -5.44
C VAL A 150 -19.33 -2.37 -5.80
N ALA A 151 -19.89 -1.91 -6.91
CA ALA A 151 -21.13 -2.47 -7.44
C ALA A 151 -20.93 -3.91 -7.93
N PRO A 152 -21.95 -4.82 -7.76
CA PRO A 152 -21.85 -6.22 -8.17
C PRO A 152 -21.46 -6.41 -9.64
N ASP A 153 -21.97 -5.57 -10.56
CA ASP A 153 -21.62 -5.65 -11.97
C ASP A 153 -20.14 -5.34 -12.25
N ALA A 154 -19.54 -4.46 -11.46
CA ALA A 154 -18.13 -4.14 -11.58
C ALA A 154 -17.22 -5.29 -11.11
N ALA A 155 -17.62 -6.02 -10.06
CA ALA A 155 -16.93 -7.22 -9.60
C ALA A 155 -17.06 -8.37 -10.61
N ARG A 156 -18.25 -8.60 -11.15
CA ARG A 156 -18.46 -9.63 -12.20
C ARG A 156 -17.60 -9.42 -13.45
N ARG A 157 -17.32 -8.18 -13.84
CA ARG A 157 -16.44 -7.88 -15.00
C ARG A 157 -14.99 -8.35 -14.80
N VAL A 158 -14.57 -8.55 -13.55
CA VAL A 158 -13.24 -9.08 -13.21
C VAL A 158 -13.32 -10.50 -12.64
N SER A 159 -14.46 -11.20 -12.89
CA SER A 159 -14.68 -12.58 -12.46
C SER A 159 -14.54 -12.79 -10.95
N VAL A 160 -15.02 -11.84 -10.16
CA VAL A 160 -15.02 -11.88 -8.70
C VAL A 160 -16.46 -11.91 -8.20
N GLU A 161 -16.76 -12.82 -7.28
CA GLU A 161 -18.03 -12.86 -6.54
C GLU A 161 -17.92 -11.95 -5.31
N LEU A 162 -18.91 -11.05 -5.12
CA LEU A 162 -18.98 -10.26 -3.89
C LEU A 162 -19.67 -11.08 -2.80
N VAL A 163 -19.08 -11.07 -1.63
CA VAL A 163 -19.58 -11.75 -0.42
C VAL A 163 -19.58 -10.78 0.75
N ASP A 164 -20.34 -11.13 1.79
CA ASP A 164 -20.24 -10.45 3.08
C ASP A 164 -18.95 -10.82 3.80
N LEU A 165 -18.53 -10.00 4.77
CA LEU A 165 -17.28 -10.20 5.49
C LEU A 165 -17.37 -11.30 6.56
N ASP A 166 -18.60 -11.71 6.93
CA ASP A 166 -18.91 -12.68 8.01
C ASP A 166 -18.83 -14.13 7.53
#